data_516748858b2737335b0a791c960ebb00
#
_entry.id   516748858b2737335b0a791c960ebb00
#
_cell.length_a   1.000
_cell.length_b   1.000
_cell.length_c   1.000
_cell.angle_alpha   90.00
_cell.angle_beta   90.00
_cell.angle_gamma   90.00
#
_symmetry.space_group_name_H-M   'P 1'
#
loop_
_entity.id
_entity.type
_entity.pdbx_description
1 polymer ?
#
loop_
_entity_poly.entity_id
_entity_poly.type
_entity_poly.pdbx_seq_one_letter_code
_entity_poly.pdbx_strand_id
1 'polypeptide(L)'
;QGNPLNLYNKPSNIFVASFIGSPKMNLIPAKLINQDKDNLQLVLLDKKFQIKQTINKELKDENITVGLRPENLHITETDDFDWQSKAFVVENLGSNTFVYLESPNGPIIVECESDQKIKTGQLLKIKFDTNKFNLFNDHDSII
;
A
#
# COMPACT_ATOMS: atom_id res chain seq x y z
N GLN A 1 -20.73 -12.92 7.78
CA GLN A 1 -19.28 -12.96 7.75
C GLN A 1 -18.80 -13.52 6.44
N GLY A 2 -17.95 -12.83 5.74
CA GLY A 2 -17.34 -13.34 4.53
C GLY A 2 -16.34 -14.44 4.83
N ASN A 3 -15.90 -15.16 3.82
CA ASN A 3 -14.85 -16.14 4.02
C ASN A 3 -13.49 -15.42 4.15
N PRO A 4 -12.46 -16.10 4.71
CA PRO A 4 -11.17 -15.47 4.95
C PRO A 4 -10.52 -14.88 3.70
N LEU A 5 -10.72 -15.49 2.54
CA LEU A 5 -10.13 -15.00 1.29
C LEU A 5 -10.71 -13.64 0.92
N ASN A 6 -12.03 -13.45 1.05
CA ASN A 6 -12.66 -12.16 0.77
C ASN A 6 -12.18 -11.08 1.74
N LEU A 7 -12.04 -11.43 3.03
CA LEU A 7 -11.53 -10.49 4.03
C LEU A 7 -10.09 -10.08 3.74
N TYR A 8 -9.28 -11.01 3.23
CA TYR A 8 -7.90 -10.70 2.88
C TYR A 8 -7.82 -9.75 1.67
N ASN A 9 -8.54 -10.06 0.61
CA ASN A 9 -8.41 -9.34 -0.66
C ASN A 9 -9.10 -7.98 -0.65
N LYS A 10 -10.20 -7.86 0.09
CA LYS A 10 -10.98 -6.64 0.14
C LYS A 10 -11.52 -6.39 1.55
N PRO A 11 -10.65 -5.98 2.47
CA PRO A 11 -11.06 -5.75 3.85
C PRO A 11 -12.06 -4.61 3.95
N SER A 12 -13.04 -4.73 4.84
CA SER A 12 -14.08 -3.74 5.00
C SER A 12 -13.66 -2.55 5.86
N ASN A 13 -12.62 -2.70 6.68
CA ASN A 13 -12.14 -1.60 7.52
C ASN A 13 -10.67 -1.83 7.89
N ILE A 14 -10.07 -0.82 8.53
CA ILE A 14 -8.65 -0.86 8.91
C ILE A 14 -8.38 -1.98 9.92
N PHE A 15 -9.30 -2.21 10.86
CA PHE A 15 -9.12 -3.26 11.85
C PHE A 15 -8.97 -4.63 11.17
N VAL A 16 -9.86 -4.92 10.22
CA VAL A 16 -9.78 -6.18 9.45
C VAL A 16 -8.48 -6.22 8.65
N ALA A 17 -8.11 -5.13 7.99
CA ALA A 17 -6.88 -5.06 7.22
C ALA A 17 -5.64 -5.33 8.07
N SER A 18 -5.66 -4.91 9.35
CA SER A 18 -4.53 -5.12 10.27
C SER A 18 -4.39 -6.56 10.72
N PHE A 19 -5.50 -7.31 10.76
CA PHE A 19 -5.49 -8.67 11.29
C PHE A 19 -5.43 -9.75 10.22
N ILE A 20 -5.88 -9.45 9.01
CA ILE A 20 -5.94 -10.41 7.92
C ILE A 20 -4.70 -10.27 7.05
N GLY A 21 -4.04 -11.37 6.84
CA GLY A 21 -2.82 -11.41 6.04
C GLY A 21 -1.57 -11.37 6.90
N SER A 22 -0.48 -11.92 6.39
CA SER A 22 0.82 -11.95 7.04
C SER A 22 1.88 -11.78 5.96
N PRO A 23 2.67 -10.68 5.99
CA PRO A 23 2.60 -9.60 6.93
C PRO A 23 1.37 -8.72 6.74
N LYS A 24 1.18 -7.81 7.69
CA LYS A 24 0.02 -6.91 7.68
C LYS A 24 0.04 -5.99 6.46
N MET A 25 -1.15 -5.54 6.06
CA MET A 25 -1.29 -4.53 5.04
C MET A 25 -0.55 -3.25 5.45
N ASN A 26 0.14 -2.63 4.51
CA ASN A 26 0.71 -1.31 4.73
C ASN A 26 -0.43 -0.28 4.78
N LEU A 27 -0.45 0.51 5.83
CA LEU A 27 -1.44 1.57 6.01
C LEU A 27 -0.71 2.91 5.92
N ILE A 28 -0.94 3.64 4.84
CA ILE A 28 -0.17 4.84 4.51
C ILE A 28 -1.10 6.04 4.49
N PRO A 29 -0.82 7.09 5.27
CA PRO A 29 -1.62 8.30 5.22
C PRO A 29 -1.58 8.94 3.84
N ALA A 30 -2.72 9.42 3.38
CA ALA A 30 -2.85 10.04 2.08
C ALA A 30 -3.81 11.22 2.17
N LYS A 31 -3.79 12.05 1.13
CA LYS A 31 -4.67 13.19 1.03
C LYS A 31 -5.48 13.11 -0.25
N LEU A 32 -6.79 13.15 -0.12
CA LEU A 32 -7.69 13.18 -1.27
C LEU A 32 -7.72 14.60 -1.82
N ILE A 33 -7.33 14.77 -3.08
CA ILE A 33 -7.28 16.10 -3.72
C ILE A 33 -8.57 16.36 -4.48
N ASN A 34 -9.05 15.36 -5.20
CA ASN A 34 -10.19 15.53 -6.09
C ASN A 34 -10.96 14.21 -6.18
N GLN A 35 -12.27 14.30 -6.26
CA GLN A 35 -13.11 13.14 -6.45
C GLN A 35 -14.16 13.45 -7.51
N ASP A 36 -14.01 12.80 -8.66
CA ASP A 36 -15.01 12.78 -9.70
C ASP A 36 -15.79 11.48 -9.58
N LYS A 37 -16.82 11.34 -10.40
CA LYS A 37 -17.74 10.21 -10.35
C LYS A 37 -17.05 8.85 -10.38
N ASP A 38 -16.02 8.71 -11.22
CA ASP A 38 -15.33 7.43 -11.41
C ASP A 38 -13.81 7.55 -11.22
N ASN A 39 -13.33 8.71 -10.81
CA ASN A 39 -11.90 8.96 -10.67
C ASN A 39 -11.58 9.67 -9.37
N LEU A 40 -10.52 9.25 -8.73
CA LEU A 40 -10.01 9.85 -7.52
C LEU A 40 -8.57 10.32 -7.75
N GLN A 41 -8.25 11.50 -7.24
CA GLN A 41 -6.87 11.97 -7.20
C GLN A 41 -6.44 12.09 -5.75
N LEU A 42 -5.31 11.50 -5.42
CA LEU A 42 -4.79 11.57 -4.06
C LEU A 42 -3.28 11.75 -4.06
N VAL A 43 -2.75 12.24 -2.95
CA VAL A 43 -1.31 12.37 -2.73
C VAL A 43 -0.90 11.37 -1.66
N LEU A 44 0.10 10.57 -1.97
CA LEU A 44 0.64 9.54 -1.11
C LEU A 44 2.16 9.62 -1.21
N LEU A 45 2.85 9.78 -0.07
CA LEU A 45 4.32 9.89 -0.05
C LEU A 45 4.83 10.94 -1.05
N ASP A 46 4.17 12.11 -1.05
CA ASP A 46 4.50 13.26 -1.91
C ASP A 46 4.31 13.02 -3.40
N LYS A 47 3.62 11.97 -3.78
CA LYS A 47 3.32 11.67 -5.18
C LYS A 47 1.83 11.67 -5.42
N LYS A 48 1.41 12.25 -6.55
CA LYS A 48 0.01 12.21 -7.01
C LYS A 48 -0.30 10.90 -7.68
N PHE A 49 -1.45 10.35 -7.32
CA PHE A 49 -1.98 9.15 -7.97
C PHE A 49 -3.40 9.43 -8.45
N GLN A 50 -3.71 8.90 -9.62
CA GLN A 50 -5.07 8.93 -10.14
C GLN A 50 -5.59 7.49 -10.15
N ILE A 51 -6.73 7.29 -9.49
CA ILE A 51 -7.31 5.96 -9.31
C ILE A 51 -8.70 5.95 -9.90
N LYS A 52 -8.99 4.94 -10.72
CA LYS A 52 -10.31 4.75 -11.30
C LYS A 52 -11.15 3.91 -10.35
N GLN A 53 -11.72 4.58 -9.36
CA GLN A 53 -12.55 3.94 -8.34
C GLN A 53 -13.70 4.87 -7.97
N THR A 54 -14.83 4.27 -7.60
CA THR A 54 -15.98 5.01 -7.13
C THR A 54 -16.00 4.96 -5.61
N ILE A 55 -16.10 6.12 -4.98
CA ILE A 55 -16.24 6.20 -3.52
C ILE A 55 -17.70 5.89 -3.16
N ASN A 56 -17.89 5.05 -2.14
CA ASN A 56 -19.24 4.67 -1.72
C ASN A 56 -19.96 5.76 -0.92
N LYS A 57 -19.27 6.84 -0.54
CA LYS A 57 -19.87 8.01 0.12
C LYS A 57 -19.01 9.24 -0.11
N GLU A 58 -19.64 10.40 -0.11
CA GLU A 58 -18.93 11.67 -0.21
C GLU A 58 -18.17 11.94 1.07
N LEU A 59 -16.91 12.37 0.93
CA LEU A 59 -16.04 12.64 2.07
C LEU A 59 -15.97 14.13 2.35
N LYS A 60 -16.10 14.49 3.61
CA LYS A 60 -15.88 15.85 4.08
C LYS A 60 -14.41 16.07 4.46
N ASP A 61 -13.74 15.01 4.89
CA ASP A 61 -12.34 15.05 5.30
C ASP A 61 -11.45 14.59 4.13
N GLU A 62 -10.43 15.40 3.84
CA GLU A 62 -9.46 15.08 2.80
C GLU A 62 -8.47 14.01 3.23
N ASN A 63 -8.32 13.80 4.54
CA ASN A 63 -7.35 12.84 5.06
C ASN A 63 -7.92 11.45 5.01
N ILE A 64 -7.22 10.57 4.30
CA ILE A 64 -7.61 9.17 4.16
C ILE A 64 -6.39 8.30 4.43
N THR A 65 -6.61 7.00 4.51
CA THR A 65 -5.54 6.02 4.63
C THR A 65 -5.61 5.08 3.44
N VAL A 66 -4.45 4.85 2.81
CA VAL A 66 -4.34 3.88 1.74
C VAL A 66 -3.78 2.60 2.31
N GLY A 67 -4.50 1.49 2.11
CA GLY A 67 -4.03 0.17 2.46
C GLY A 67 -3.51 -0.54 1.22
N LEU A 68 -2.30 -1.10 1.33
CA LEU A 68 -1.67 -1.78 0.21
C LEU A 68 -0.87 -2.97 0.73
N ARG A 69 -1.19 -4.16 0.22
CA ARG A 69 -0.53 -5.39 0.63
C ARG A 69 0.92 -5.40 0.17
N PRO A 70 1.83 -6.01 0.93
CA PRO A 70 3.26 -6.06 0.56
C PRO A 70 3.53 -6.65 -0.82
N GLU A 71 2.72 -7.61 -1.25
CA GLU A 71 2.89 -8.24 -2.57
C GLU A 71 2.48 -7.33 -3.72
N ASN A 72 1.83 -6.21 -3.43
CA ASN A 72 1.36 -5.24 -4.44
C ASN A 72 2.27 -4.02 -4.55
N LEU A 73 3.42 -4.06 -3.91
CA LEU A 73 4.51 -3.11 -4.13
C LEU A 73 5.62 -3.85 -4.86
N HIS A 74 6.17 -3.26 -5.90
CA HIS A 74 7.13 -3.94 -6.76
C HIS A 74 8.43 -3.16 -6.81
N ILE A 75 9.54 -3.87 -6.58
CA ILE A 75 10.87 -3.29 -6.70
C ILE A 75 11.21 -3.22 -8.18
N THR A 76 11.64 -2.04 -8.65
CA THR A 76 11.99 -1.83 -10.05
C THR A 76 13.36 -1.17 -10.15
N GLU A 77 14.05 -1.40 -11.26
CA GLU A 77 15.32 -0.75 -11.56
C GLU A 77 15.15 0.37 -12.58
N THR A 78 13.94 0.53 -13.11
CA THR A 78 13.65 1.54 -14.13
C THR A 78 13.35 2.89 -13.49
N ASP A 79 13.29 3.94 -14.33
CA ASP A 79 12.91 5.27 -13.87
C ASP A 79 11.40 5.42 -13.72
N ASP A 80 10.62 4.42 -14.11
CA ASP A 80 9.18 4.38 -13.88
C ASP A 80 8.89 3.81 -12.50
N PHE A 81 9.00 4.67 -11.49
CA PHE A 81 8.73 4.27 -10.11
C PHE A 81 7.94 5.38 -9.42
N ASP A 82 7.31 5.02 -8.30
CA ASP A 82 6.44 5.94 -7.57
C ASP A 82 7.10 6.49 -6.31
N TRP A 83 8.04 5.74 -5.73
CA TRP A 83 8.65 6.11 -4.46
C TRP A 83 9.97 5.37 -4.32
N GLN A 84 10.92 5.95 -3.60
CA GLN A 84 12.18 5.28 -3.30
C GLN A 84 12.54 5.48 -1.85
N SER A 85 13.15 4.47 -1.27
CA SER A 85 13.59 4.51 0.13
C SER A 85 14.63 3.43 0.39
N LYS A 86 15.28 3.52 1.54
CA LYS A 86 16.31 2.56 1.95
C LYS A 86 15.70 1.40 2.71
N ALA A 87 16.16 0.20 2.38
CA ALA A 87 15.84 -1.01 3.13
C ALA A 87 16.64 -1.00 4.45
N PHE A 88 15.96 -1.16 5.59
CA PHE A 88 16.65 -1.25 6.86
C PHE A 88 16.54 -2.63 7.51
N VAL A 89 15.62 -3.46 7.05
CA VAL A 89 15.51 -4.86 7.44
C VAL A 89 15.18 -5.67 6.19
N VAL A 90 15.86 -6.80 6.02
CA VAL A 90 15.58 -7.76 4.94
C VAL A 90 15.40 -9.11 5.59
N GLU A 91 14.22 -9.70 5.43
CA GLU A 91 13.82 -10.95 6.05
C GLU A 91 13.63 -11.99 4.96
N ASN A 92 14.55 -12.96 4.87
CA ASN A 92 14.43 -14.03 3.88
C ASN A 92 13.78 -15.24 4.54
N LEU A 93 12.58 -15.60 4.07
CA LEU A 93 11.77 -16.68 4.64
C LEU A 93 11.69 -17.89 3.70
N GLY A 94 12.73 -18.13 2.91
CA GLY A 94 12.77 -19.24 1.98
C GLY A 94 12.27 -18.86 0.61
N SER A 95 11.00 -19.11 0.32
CA SER A 95 10.43 -18.80 -1.00
C SER A 95 10.23 -17.31 -1.23
N ASN A 96 10.01 -16.53 -0.16
CA ASN A 96 9.76 -15.10 -0.26
C ASN A 96 10.67 -14.30 0.65
N THR A 97 10.91 -13.07 0.26
CA THR A 97 11.69 -12.11 1.03
C THR A 97 10.82 -10.91 1.35
N PHE A 98 10.85 -10.46 2.61
CA PHE A 98 10.17 -9.25 3.04
C PHE A 98 11.20 -8.16 3.28
N VAL A 99 10.99 -7.01 2.65
CA VAL A 99 11.89 -5.86 2.75
C VAL A 99 11.16 -4.74 3.46
N TYR A 100 11.77 -4.24 4.53
CA TYR A 100 11.22 -3.16 5.33
C TYR A 100 11.92 -1.86 4.94
N LEU A 101 11.14 -0.91 4.44
CA LEU A 101 11.62 0.36 3.93
C LEU A 101 11.29 1.50 4.88
N GLU A 102 12.22 2.43 5.03
CA GLU A 102 11.99 3.61 5.88
C GLU A 102 10.94 4.52 5.25
N SER A 103 10.03 5.03 6.06
CA SER A 103 9.07 6.05 5.65
C SER A 103 8.73 6.97 6.81
N PRO A 104 8.18 8.16 6.53
CA PRO A 104 7.88 9.13 7.59
C PRO A 104 6.91 8.62 8.65
N ASN A 105 6.04 7.69 8.30
CA ASN A 105 4.98 7.20 9.20
C ASN A 105 5.18 5.76 9.63
N GLY A 106 6.41 5.27 9.59
CA GLY A 106 6.73 3.91 9.97
C GLY A 106 7.13 3.06 8.78
N PRO A 107 7.53 1.81 9.02
CA PRO A 107 8.05 0.98 7.94
C PRO A 107 6.98 0.61 6.91
N ILE A 108 7.39 0.57 5.65
CA ILE A 108 6.59 0.04 4.55
C ILE A 108 7.22 -1.27 4.13
N ILE A 109 6.41 -2.32 4.05
CA ILE A 109 6.87 -3.68 3.81
C ILE A 109 6.57 -4.09 2.37
N VAL A 110 7.60 -4.57 1.68
CA VAL A 110 7.49 -5.10 0.31
C VAL A 110 7.78 -6.58 0.36
N GLU A 111 6.94 -7.36 -0.31
CA GLU A 111 7.18 -8.78 -0.48
C GLU A 111 7.70 -9.04 -1.89
N CYS A 112 8.83 -9.74 -2.00
CA CYS A 112 9.41 -10.08 -3.30
C CYS A 112 9.93 -11.51 -3.30
N GLU A 113 10.31 -11.99 -4.47
CA GLU A 113 10.84 -13.33 -4.59
C GLU A 113 12.26 -13.41 -4.00
N SER A 114 12.61 -14.58 -3.47
CA SER A 114 13.88 -14.75 -2.74
C SER A 114 15.13 -14.71 -3.64
N ASP A 115 14.96 -14.78 -4.95
CA ASP A 115 16.09 -14.67 -5.86
C ASP A 115 16.60 -13.24 -6.01
N GLN A 116 15.88 -12.26 -5.54
CA GLN A 116 16.33 -10.87 -5.54
C GLN A 116 17.33 -10.67 -4.40
N LYS A 117 18.52 -10.22 -4.75
CA LYS A 117 19.59 -10.00 -3.77
C LYS A 117 19.53 -8.57 -3.26
N ILE A 118 18.83 -8.37 -2.17
CA ILE A 118 18.65 -7.06 -1.57
C ILE A 118 19.45 -6.99 -0.28
N LYS A 119 20.18 -5.88 -0.12
CA LYS A 119 21.01 -5.67 1.06
C LYS A 119 20.46 -4.56 1.93
N THR A 120 20.65 -4.70 3.23
CA THR A 120 20.33 -3.65 4.19
C THR A 120 21.09 -2.37 3.84
N GLY A 121 20.39 -1.24 3.83
CA GLY A 121 20.96 0.04 3.44
C GLY A 121 20.83 0.39 1.96
N GLN A 122 20.38 -0.56 1.16
CA GLN A 122 20.21 -0.35 -0.28
C GLN A 122 19.01 0.56 -0.55
N LEU A 123 19.21 1.52 -1.45
CA LEU A 123 18.13 2.39 -1.91
C LEU A 123 17.34 1.67 -3.00
N LEU A 124 16.05 1.54 -2.82
CA LEU A 124 15.18 0.79 -3.72
C LEU A 124 14.11 1.71 -4.32
N LYS A 125 13.85 1.51 -5.60
CA LYS A 125 12.76 2.16 -6.33
C LYS A 125 11.54 1.26 -6.30
N ILE A 126 10.39 1.81 -5.92
CA ILE A 126 9.18 1.05 -5.71
C ILE A 126 8.07 1.55 -6.62
N LYS A 127 7.42 0.61 -7.29
CA LYS A 127 6.23 0.87 -8.10
C LYS A 127 5.02 0.31 -7.36
N PHE A 128 3.99 1.13 -7.20
CA PHE A 128 2.76 0.73 -6.50
C PHE A 128 1.72 0.24 -7.51
N ASP A 129 1.05 -0.87 -7.18
CA ASP A 129 -0.08 -1.33 -7.97
C ASP A 129 -1.33 -0.56 -7.54
N THR A 130 -1.64 0.49 -8.29
CA THR A 130 -2.76 1.39 -7.93
C THR A 130 -4.11 0.71 -8.00
N ASN A 131 -4.22 -0.38 -8.78
CA ASN A 131 -5.47 -1.13 -8.86
C ASN A 131 -5.77 -1.91 -7.57
N LYS A 132 -4.79 -2.04 -6.70
CA LYS A 132 -4.91 -2.78 -5.44
C LYS A 132 -5.00 -1.87 -4.23
N PHE A 133 -5.14 -0.56 -4.42
CA PHE A 133 -5.31 0.37 -3.31
C PHE A 133 -6.63 0.13 -2.62
N ASN A 134 -6.58 0.03 -1.29
CA ASN A 134 -7.76 0.02 -0.44
C ASN A 134 -7.81 1.36 0.27
N LEU A 135 -8.92 2.05 0.20
CA LEU A 135 -9.04 3.40 0.77
C LEU A 135 -9.94 3.36 1.99
N PHE A 136 -9.48 3.99 3.05
CA PHE A 136 -10.19 4.03 4.33
C PHE A 136 -10.37 5.48 4.77
N ASN A 137 -11.54 5.77 5.32
CA ASN A 137 -11.83 7.02 6.00
C ASN A 137 -12.13 6.66 7.45
N ASP A 138 -11.40 7.24 8.39
CA ASP A 138 -11.41 6.82 9.79
C ASP A 138 -11.01 5.34 9.87
N HIS A 139 -11.95 4.45 10.14
CA HIS A 139 -11.68 3.02 10.22
C HIS A 139 -12.45 2.21 9.17
N ASP A 140 -13.19 2.87 8.30
CA ASP A 140 -14.08 2.22 7.34
C ASP A 140 -13.59 2.36 5.90
N SER A 141 -13.81 1.31 5.11
CA SER A 141 -13.53 1.35 3.67
C SER A 141 -14.48 2.33 2.98
N ILE A 142 -13.94 3.09 2.01
CA ILE A 142 -14.71 4.07 1.25
C ILE A 142 -14.84 3.69 -0.23
N ILE A 143 -14.30 2.51 -0.59
CA ILE A 143 -14.42 2.01 -1.97
C ILE A 143 -14.88 0.57 -1.98
#